data_370d803f1e923d7ec1a6ebf5c1bd6c76
#
_entry.id   370d803f1e923d7ec1a6ebf5c1bd6c76
#
_cell.length_a   1.000
_cell.length_b   1.000
_cell.length_c   1.000
_cell.angle_alpha   90.00
_cell.angle_beta   90.00
_cell.angle_gamma   90.00
#
_symmetry.space_group_name_H-M   'P 1'
#
loop_
_entity.id
_entity.type
_entity.pdbx_description
1 polymer ?
#
loop_
_entity_poly.entity_id
_entity_poly.type
_entity_poly.pdbx_seq_one_letter_code
_entity_poly.pdbx_strand_id
1 'polypeptide(L)'
;MSSRDSNEIFGGMRGMPSRNVMSEDFGYEVPVEAVPLPSRGLVYAEDSAMSGQETIDIRAMTAKDEDILTSRALIKKGTVITHLLQGCIINKAIDVEDMLIGDRNAIMTALRVTGYGPDYEVKVECPACGEQSKQVFDLSQLPIKRLGTPPVAEGINLFEVQLPVTKKRVRLKFLTGKDEREITITEERKKKQGSKADNLVTQRLKYAITSIEGIEDKTKIGMFISNMPARDSLFLRRWLDDNEPGIDMKAWMECSHCDEHSEVSLPMGASFFWPDA
;
A
#
# COMPACT_ATOMS: atom_id res chain seq x y z
N MET A 1 -45.04 -28.32 42.09
CA MET A 1 -45.65 -27.31 41.16
C MET A 1 -44.55 -26.79 40.31
N SER A 2 -44.73 -27.06 39.05
CA SER A 2 -43.75 -27.02 37.95
C SER A 2 -43.36 -25.59 37.61
N SER A 3 -42.04 -25.27 37.52
CA SER A 3 -41.50 -24.14 36.79
C SER A 3 -41.01 -24.67 35.44
N ARG A 4 -41.69 -24.24 34.37
CA ARG A 4 -41.37 -24.58 32.98
C ARG A 4 -40.13 -23.83 32.57
N ASP A 5 -39.11 -24.57 32.14
CA ASP A 5 -37.95 -24.08 31.40
C ASP A 5 -38.37 -23.48 30.06
N SER A 6 -38.12 -22.20 29.90
CA SER A 6 -38.40 -21.40 28.67
C SER A 6 -37.13 -21.14 27.83
N ASN A 7 -36.18 -22.12 27.78
CA ASN A 7 -34.90 -21.95 27.09
C ASN A 7 -34.67 -22.85 25.88
N GLU A 8 -35.72 -23.41 25.27
CA GLU A 8 -35.57 -24.27 24.08
C GLU A 8 -35.96 -23.61 22.71
N ILE A 9 -36.12 -22.29 22.62
CA ILE A 9 -36.56 -21.62 21.37
C ILE A 9 -35.40 -21.05 20.56
N PHE A 10 -34.16 -21.04 21.04
CA PHE A 10 -32.97 -20.62 20.25
C PHE A 10 -32.01 -21.77 19.96
N GLY A 11 -32.57 -22.95 19.67
CA GLY A 11 -31.83 -24.09 19.11
C GLY A 11 -31.33 -23.77 17.71
N GLY A 12 -30.01 -23.43 17.60
CA GLY A 12 -29.17 -23.76 16.49
C GLY A 12 -29.65 -23.39 15.08
N MET A 13 -29.67 -22.13 14.70
CA MET A 13 -29.37 -21.79 13.31
C MET A 13 -27.87 -22.09 13.08
N ARG A 14 -27.55 -23.35 12.78
CA ARG A 14 -26.33 -23.67 12.04
C ARG A 14 -26.46 -22.91 10.74
N GLY A 15 -25.56 -21.92 10.53
CA GLY A 15 -25.49 -21.18 9.26
C GLY A 15 -25.49 -22.20 8.12
N MET A 16 -26.48 -22.17 7.27
CA MET A 16 -26.44 -22.87 6.00
C MET A 16 -25.18 -22.42 5.30
N PRO A 17 -24.36 -23.33 4.73
CA PRO A 17 -23.23 -22.93 3.90
C PRO A 17 -23.77 -21.95 2.85
N SER A 18 -23.17 -20.77 2.75
CA SER A 18 -23.59 -19.76 1.77
C SER A 18 -23.50 -20.40 0.39
N ARG A 19 -24.64 -20.60 -0.25
CA ARG A 19 -24.71 -21.13 -1.61
C ARG A 19 -23.94 -20.21 -2.54
N ASN A 20 -22.97 -20.75 -3.27
CA ASN A 20 -22.27 -20.00 -4.29
C ASN A 20 -23.10 -20.02 -5.58
N VAL A 21 -24.01 -19.07 -5.72
CA VAL A 21 -24.92 -18.94 -6.87
C VAL A 21 -24.19 -18.92 -8.21
N MET A 22 -23.00 -18.28 -8.27
CA MET A 22 -22.24 -18.20 -9.52
C MET A 22 -21.73 -19.57 -9.97
N SER A 23 -21.19 -20.38 -9.05
CA SER A 23 -20.69 -21.72 -9.34
C SER A 23 -21.83 -22.72 -9.53
N GLU A 24 -22.86 -22.71 -8.67
CA GLU A 24 -23.94 -23.68 -8.67
C GLU A 24 -24.96 -23.45 -9.79
N ASP A 25 -25.37 -22.19 -10.04
CA ASP A 25 -26.42 -21.87 -10.99
C ASP A 25 -25.88 -21.48 -12.40
N PHE A 26 -24.68 -20.86 -12.46
CA PHE A 26 -24.10 -20.37 -13.71
C PHE A 26 -22.82 -21.09 -14.13
N GLY A 27 -22.30 -22.01 -13.31
CA GLY A 27 -21.06 -22.75 -13.60
C GLY A 27 -19.81 -21.87 -13.74
N TYR A 28 -19.80 -20.68 -13.11
CA TYR A 28 -18.71 -19.73 -13.17
C TYR A 28 -18.04 -19.57 -11.81
N GLU A 29 -16.73 -19.69 -11.77
CA GLU A 29 -15.91 -19.39 -10.60
C GLU A 29 -15.07 -18.16 -10.86
N VAL A 30 -15.00 -17.26 -9.85
CA VAL A 30 -14.15 -16.07 -9.95
C VAL A 30 -12.69 -16.52 -9.97
N PRO A 31 -11.89 -16.11 -10.95
CA PRO A 31 -10.49 -16.50 -11.04
C PRO A 31 -9.70 -16.10 -9.79
N VAL A 32 -8.79 -16.97 -9.38
CA VAL A 32 -7.85 -16.76 -8.28
C VAL A 32 -6.44 -16.73 -8.86
N GLU A 33 -5.63 -15.78 -8.41
CA GLU A 33 -4.26 -15.58 -8.85
C GLU A 33 -3.33 -15.46 -7.64
N ALA A 34 -2.14 -16.05 -7.73
CA ALA A 34 -1.08 -15.93 -6.73
C ALA A 34 -0.20 -14.71 -7.05
N VAL A 35 -0.27 -13.68 -6.23
CA VAL A 35 0.49 -12.43 -6.40
C VAL A 35 1.80 -12.50 -5.63
N PRO A 36 2.97 -12.34 -6.29
CA PRO A 36 4.24 -12.33 -5.61
C PRO A 36 4.39 -11.07 -4.74
N LEU A 37 4.71 -11.28 -3.46
CA LEU A 37 4.96 -10.19 -2.52
C LEU A 37 6.38 -9.65 -2.69
N PRO A 38 6.56 -8.35 -2.87
CA PRO A 38 7.87 -7.71 -2.90
C PRO A 38 8.72 -7.97 -1.65
N SER A 39 8.12 -7.98 -0.46
CA SER A 39 8.80 -8.26 0.81
C SER A 39 9.16 -9.73 1.03
N ARG A 40 8.54 -10.67 0.31
CA ARG A 40 8.59 -12.13 0.54
C ARG A 40 8.20 -12.53 1.98
N GLY A 41 7.43 -11.72 2.66
CA GLY A 41 7.04 -12.00 4.05
C GLY A 41 8.16 -11.86 5.09
N LEU A 42 9.36 -11.36 4.73
CA LEU A 42 10.58 -11.40 5.57
C LEU A 42 10.54 -10.45 6.78
N VAL A 43 9.67 -9.46 6.76
CA VAL A 43 9.59 -8.41 7.79
C VAL A 43 8.33 -8.48 8.65
N TYR A 44 7.55 -9.53 8.50
CA TYR A 44 6.34 -9.76 9.30
C TYR A 44 6.62 -10.73 10.43
N ALA A 45 6.10 -10.44 11.62
CA ALA A 45 6.30 -11.25 12.81
C ALA A 45 5.77 -12.69 12.62
N GLU A 46 6.36 -13.66 13.35
CA GLU A 46 6.02 -15.08 13.21
C GLU A 46 4.54 -15.39 13.40
N ASP A 47 3.84 -14.64 14.25
CA ASP A 47 2.40 -14.77 14.50
C ASP A 47 1.53 -14.10 13.41
N SER A 48 2.12 -13.35 12.50
CA SER A 48 1.43 -12.75 11.36
C SER A 48 1.12 -13.78 10.29
N ALA A 49 -0.10 -13.72 9.73
CA ALA A 49 -0.48 -14.51 8.57
C ALA A 49 0.35 -14.20 7.31
N MET A 50 1.14 -13.13 7.33
CA MET A 50 2.05 -12.68 6.26
C MET A 50 3.47 -13.23 6.41
N SER A 51 3.83 -13.81 7.56
CA SER A 51 5.18 -14.29 7.86
C SER A 51 5.63 -15.35 6.86
N GLY A 52 6.75 -15.11 6.19
CA GLY A 52 7.34 -16.03 5.21
C GLY A 52 6.50 -16.26 3.94
N GLN A 53 5.43 -15.50 3.71
CA GLN A 53 4.61 -15.64 2.51
C GLN A 53 5.30 -14.97 1.32
N GLU A 54 5.72 -15.77 0.34
CA GLU A 54 6.29 -15.24 -0.92
C GLU A 54 5.22 -14.76 -1.88
N THR A 55 4.00 -15.32 -1.77
CA THR A 55 2.84 -14.99 -2.60
C THR A 55 1.58 -14.90 -1.75
N ILE A 56 0.59 -14.16 -2.24
CA ILE A 56 -0.76 -14.10 -1.66
C ILE A 56 -1.78 -14.41 -2.76
N ASP A 57 -2.76 -15.26 -2.43
CA ASP A 57 -3.87 -15.56 -3.32
C ASP A 57 -4.93 -14.46 -3.24
N ILE A 58 -5.27 -13.92 -4.41
CA ILE A 58 -6.34 -12.95 -4.59
C ILE A 58 -7.38 -13.51 -5.57
N ARG A 59 -8.64 -13.14 -5.37
CA ARG A 59 -9.66 -13.30 -6.41
C ARG A 59 -9.72 -12.06 -7.30
N ALA A 60 -10.08 -12.23 -8.55
CA ALA A 60 -10.36 -11.11 -9.43
C ALA A 60 -11.47 -10.21 -8.85
N MET A 61 -11.45 -8.92 -9.22
CA MET A 61 -12.49 -7.97 -8.86
C MET A 61 -13.81 -8.32 -9.55
N THR A 62 -14.91 -8.02 -8.87
CA THR A 62 -16.28 -8.18 -9.35
C THR A 62 -16.98 -6.82 -9.37
N ALA A 63 -18.14 -6.71 -10.01
CA ALA A 63 -18.95 -5.48 -9.98
C ALA A 63 -19.25 -4.97 -8.56
N LYS A 64 -19.37 -5.88 -7.57
CA LYS A 64 -19.51 -5.49 -6.15
C LYS A 64 -18.27 -4.77 -5.61
N ASP A 65 -17.10 -5.10 -6.10
CA ASP A 65 -15.85 -4.42 -5.71
C ASP A 65 -15.75 -3.04 -6.36
N GLU A 66 -16.31 -2.85 -7.56
CA GLU A 66 -16.46 -1.53 -8.18
C GLU A 66 -17.38 -0.62 -7.37
N ASP A 67 -18.46 -1.16 -6.76
CA ASP A 67 -19.30 -0.39 -5.83
C ASP A 67 -18.48 0.11 -4.61
N ILE A 68 -17.51 -0.67 -4.12
CA ILE A 68 -16.58 -0.22 -3.07
C ILE A 68 -15.75 0.96 -3.56
N LEU A 69 -15.18 0.87 -4.76
CA LEU A 69 -14.34 1.91 -5.35
C LEU A 69 -15.11 3.23 -5.56
N THR A 70 -16.40 3.18 -5.88
CA THR A 70 -17.26 4.35 -6.09
C THR A 70 -17.92 4.89 -4.81
N SER A 71 -17.74 4.21 -3.67
CA SER A 71 -18.35 4.58 -2.39
C SER A 71 -17.82 5.90 -1.85
N ARG A 72 -18.62 6.99 -1.96
CA ARG A 72 -18.26 8.32 -1.44
C ARG A 72 -17.93 8.31 0.05
N ALA A 73 -18.57 7.44 0.82
CA ALA A 73 -18.32 7.32 2.26
C ALA A 73 -16.92 6.76 2.55
N LEU A 74 -16.48 5.73 1.81
CA LEU A 74 -15.16 5.11 1.94
C LEU A 74 -14.06 6.02 1.40
N ILE A 75 -14.30 6.70 0.27
CA ILE A 75 -13.40 7.71 -0.31
C ILE A 75 -13.14 8.82 0.71
N LYS A 76 -14.21 9.37 1.31
CA LYS A 76 -14.10 10.44 2.32
C LYS A 76 -13.34 9.98 3.58
N LYS A 77 -13.41 8.69 3.92
CA LYS A 77 -12.67 8.11 5.06
C LYS A 77 -11.24 7.71 4.70
N GLY A 78 -10.86 7.73 3.42
CA GLY A 78 -9.56 7.25 2.95
C GLY A 78 -9.35 5.73 3.09
N THR A 79 -10.44 4.94 3.19
CA THR A 79 -10.38 3.49 3.45
C THR A 79 -10.80 2.62 2.26
N VAL A 80 -11.08 3.23 1.13
CA VAL A 80 -11.57 2.55 -0.09
C VAL A 80 -10.64 1.41 -0.50
N ILE A 81 -9.33 1.69 -0.61
CA ILE A 81 -8.33 0.69 -1.03
C ILE A 81 -8.22 -0.44 0.00
N THR A 82 -8.22 -0.11 1.30
CA THR A 82 -8.19 -1.12 2.35
C THR A 82 -9.38 -2.09 2.24
N HIS A 83 -10.61 -1.56 2.02
CA HIS A 83 -11.81 -2.40 1.85
C HIS A 83 -11.75 -3.25 0.58
N LEU A 84 -11.26 -2.68 -0.53
CA LEU A 84 -11.09 -3.43 -1.77
C LEU A 84 -10.12 -4.61 -1.59
N LEU A 85 -8.91 -4.34 -1.11
CA LEU A 85 -7.87 -5.36 -0.91
C LEU A 85 -8.34 -6.44 0.06
N GLN A 86 -8.93 -6.05 1.21
CA GLN A 86 -9.46 -6.99 2.19
C GLN A 86 -10.58 -7.87 1.60
N GLY A 87 -11.38 -7.33 0.68
CA GLY A 87 -12.42 -8.06 -0.05
C GLY A 87 -11.86 -9.10 -1.01
N CYS A 88 -10.77 -8.77 -1.71
CA CYS A 88 -10.18 -9.60 -2.76
C CYS A 88 -9.16 -10.64 -2.26
N ILE A 89 -8.45 -10.39 -1.16
CA ILE A 89 -7.52 -11.36 -0.56
C ILE A 89 -8.30 -12.57 -0.04
N ILE A 90 -7.86 -13.79 -0.40
CA ILE A 90 -8.52 -15.04 -0.03
C ILE A 90 -8.32 -15.33 1.47
N ASN A 91 -7.08 -15.25 1.97
CA ASN A 91 -6.78 -15.49 3.37
C ASN A 91 -7.28 -14.32 4.25
N LYS A 92 -8.42 -14.52 4.92
CA LYS A 92 -9.06 -13.51 5.76
C LYS A 92 -8.35 -13.24 7.09
N ALA A 93 -7.35 -14.03 7.46
CA ALA A 93 -6.50 -13.77 8.64
C ALA A 93 -5.48 -12.62 8.37
N ILE A 94 -5.28 -12.24 7.10
CA ILE A 94 -4.40 -11.13 6.73
C ILE A 94 -5.14 -9.81 6.96
N ASP A 95 -4.57 -8.95 7.81
CA ASP A 95 -5.01 -7.56 7.93
C ASP A 95 -4.23 -6.70 6.94
N VAL A 96 -4.96 -6.15 5.97
CA VAL A 96 -4.41 -5.29 4.92
C VAL A 96 -3.78 -4.01 5.49
N GLU A 97 -4.24 -3.52 6.64
CA GLU A 97 -3.66 -2.32 7.25
C GLU A 97 -2.26 -2.54 7.83
N ASP A 98 -1.95 -3.76 8.24
CA ASP A 98 -0.63 -4.13 8.75
C ASP A 98 0.37 -4.47 7.63
N MET A 99 -0.10 -4.60 6.39
CA MET A 99 0.78 -4.85 5.24
C MET A 99 1.63 -3.63 4.91
N LEU A 100 2.89 -3.87 4.47
CA LEU A 100 3.73 -2.84 3.88
C LEU A 100 3.03 -2.18 2.68
N ILE A 101 3.25 -0.88 2.50
CA ILE A 101 2.70 -0.14 1.34
C ILE A 101 3.12 -0.81 0.03
N GLY A 102 4.37 -1.25 -0.09
CA GLY A 102 4.85 -1.90 -1.30
C GLY A 102 4.16 -3.23 -1.62
N ASP A 103 3.87 -4.06 -0.61
CA ASP A 103 3.11 -5.28 -0.80
C ASP A 103 1.64 -4.99 -1.17
N ARG A 104 1.02 -3.97 -0.55
CA ARG A 104 -0.32 -3.50 -0.92
C ARG A 104 -0.37 -3.03 -2.37
N ASN A 105 0.63 -2.26 -2.81
CA ASN A 105 0.72 -1.76 -4.17
C ASN A 105 0.89 -2.90 -5.18
N ALA A 106 1.63 -3.96 -4.84
CA ALA A 106 1.73 -5.15 -5.69
C ALA A 106 0.37 -5.82 -5.89
N ILE A 107 -0.42 -5.97 -4.82
CA ILE A 107 -1.77 -6.53 -4.91
C ILE A 107 -2.70 -5.59 -5.70
N MET A 108 -2.62 -4.27 -5.50
CA MET A 108 -3.38 -3.29 -6.28
C MET A 108 -3.09 -3.40 -7.77
N THR A 109 -1.81 -3.51 -8.14
CA THR A 109 -1.38 -3.67 -9.54
C THR A 109 -1.91 -4.98 -10.12
N ALA A 110 -1.81 -6.09 -9.40
CA ALA A 110 -2.36 -7.38 -9.83
C ALA A 110 -3.88 -7.31 -10.01
N LEU A 111 -4.63 -6.73 -9.07
CA LEU A 111 -6.08 -6.55 -9.19
C LEU A 111 -6.46 -5.68 -10.40
N ARG A 112 -5.67 -4.64 -10.70
CA ARG A 112 -5.89 -3.81 -11.89
C ARG A 112 -5.66 -4.61 -13.18
N VAL A 113 -4.57 -5.37 -13.23
CA VAL A 113 -4.22 -6.19 -14.40
C VAL A 113 -5.26 -7.31 -14.64
N THR A 114 -5.66 -8.01 -13.59
CA THR A 114 -6.66 -9.10 -13.71
C THR A 114 -8.07 -8.60 -13.97
N GLY A 115 -8.42 -7.40 -13.47
CA GLY A 115 -9.76 -6.85 -13.63
C GLY A 115 -9.98 -6.15 -14.99
N TYR A 116 -8.98 -5.40 -15.46
CA TYR A 116 -9.14 -4.51 -16.61
C TYR A 116 -8.04 -4.66 -17.68
N GLY A 117 -7.17 -5.64 -17.53
CA GLY A 117 -6.04 -5.85 -18.43
C GLY A 117 -4.79 -5.02 -18.04
N PRO A 118 -3.63 -5.34 -18.67
CA PRO A 118 -2.35 -4.76 -18.33
C PRO A 118 -2.17 -3.31 -18.83
N ASP A 119 -2.91 -2.90 -19.84
CA ASP A 119 -2.77 -1.59 -20.46
C ASP A 119 -3.24 -0.49 -19.50
N TYR A 120 -2.34 0.42 -19.15
CA TYR A 120 -2.62 1.57 -18.30
C TYR A 120 -2.42 2.87 -19.08
N GLU A 121 -3.54 3.44 -19.49
CA GLU A 121 -3.57 4.71 -20.19
C GLU A 121 -3.60 5.87 -19.16
N VAL A 122 -2.60 6.74 -19.24
CA VAL A 122 -2.45 7.83 -18.27
C VAL A 122 -1.81 9.06 -18.93
N LYS A 123 -2.16 10.24 -18.44
CA LYS A 123 -1.49 11.48 -18.79
C LYS A 123 -0.26 11.67 -17.92
N VAL A 124 0.89 11.80 -18.57
CA VAL A 124 2.18 12.06 -17.93
C VAL A 124 2.78 13.34 -18.46
N GLU A 125 3.51 14.05 -17.61
CA GLU A 125 4.24 15.27 -17.96
C GLU A 125 5.66 14.90 -18.36
N CYS A 126 6.09 15.41 -19.53
CA CYS A 126 7.45 15.24 -20.00
C CYS A 126 8.41 16.06 -19.13
N PRO A 127 9.42 15.46 -18.50
CA PRO A 127 10.37 16.20 -17.66
C PRO A 127 11.28 17.14 -18.47
N ALA A 128 11.38 16.96 -19.79
CA ALA A 128 12.21 17.81 -20.65
C ALA A 128 11.48 19.07 -21.13
N CYS A 129 10.23 18.95 -21.62
CA CYS A 129 9.50 20.11 -22.17
C CYS A 129 8.32 20.58 -21.30
N GLY A 130 7.92 19.82 -20.27
CA GLY A 130 6.78 20.15 -19.40
C GLY A 130 5.40 19.91 -20.03
N GLU A 131 5.33 19.45 -21.27
CA GLU A 131 4.06 19.15 -21.93
C GLU A 131 3.46 17.82 -21.43
N GLN A 132 2.14 17.78 -21.30
CA GLN A 132 1.42 16.57 -20.94
C GLN A 132 1.02 15.79 -22.18
N SER A 133 1.31 14.49 -22.18
CA SER A 133 0.87 13.57 -23.23
C SER A 133 0.17 12.35 -22.62
N LYS A 134 -0.76 11.79 -23.40
CA LYS A 134 -1.46 10.56 -23.08
C LYS A 134 -0.58 9.40 -23.55
N GLN A 135 -0.21 8.52 -22.62
CA GLN A 135 0.66 7.37 -22.86
C GLN A 135 -0.01 6.10 -22.37
N VAL A 136 0.34 4.97 -22.95
CA VAL A 136 -0.11 3.65 -22.54
C VAL A 136 1.10 2.86 -22.04
N PHE A 137 0.99 2.32 -20.83
CA PHE A 137 2.04 1.52 -20.21
C PHE A 137 1.50 0.13 -19.88
N ASP A 138 2.32 -0.89 -20.07
CA ASP A 138 2.00 -2.26 -19.68
C ASP A 138 2.40 -2.49 -18.21
N LEU A 139 1.41 -2.54 -17.32
CA LEU A 139 1.61 -2.76 -15.89
C LEU A 139 2.21 -4.13 -15.57
N SER A 140 2.04 -5.13 -16.44
CA SER A 140 2.59 -6.48 -16.24
C SER A 140 4.11 -6.53 -16.41
N GLN A 141 4.70 -5.53 -17.05
CA GLN A 141 6.15 -5.43 -17.27
C GLN A 141 6.88 -4.62 -16.20
N LEU A 142 6.15 -4.04 -15.23
CA LEU A 142 6.78 -3.25 -14.18
C LEU A 142 7.64 -4.13 -13.26
N PRO A 143 8.88 -3.72 -12.97
CA PRO A 143 9.79 -4.51 -12.16
C PRO A 143 9.32 -4.62 -10.70
N ILE A 144 9.48 -5.81 -10.12
CA ILE A 144 9.30 -6.00 -8.68
C ILE A 144 10.62 -5.67 -7.99
N LYS A 145 10.62 -4.61 -7.22
CA LYS A 145 11.72 -4.25 -6.34
C LYS A 145 11.65 -5.05 -5.05
N ARG A 146 12.61 -5.90 -4.83
CA ARG A 146 12.72 -6.74 -3.63
C ARG A 146 13.32 -5.96 -2.47
N LEU A 147 13.16 -6.50 -1.26
CA LEU A 147 13.83 -5.96 -0.07
C LEU A 147 15.33 -5.86 -0.30
N GLY A 148 15.89 -4.64 -0.27
CA GLY A 148 17.30 -4.37 -0.62
C GLY A 148 18.29 -4.64 0.52
N THR A 149 17.81 -4.61 1.77
CA THR A 149 18.65 -4.76 2.98
C THR A 149 17.95 -5.67 3.97
N PRO A 150 18.68 -6.60 4.65
CA PRO A 150 18.07 -7.42 5.69
C PRO A 150 17.61 -6.55 6.87
N PRO A 151 16.51 -6.91 7.55
CA PRO A 151 16.11 -6.27 8.79
C PRO A 151 17.09 -6.55 9.93
N VAL A 152 17.00 -5.80 11.01
CA VAL A 152 17.82 -5.98 12.23
C VAL A 152 17.66 -7.39 12.81
N ALA A 153 16.48 -7.98 12.70
CA ALA A 153 16.19 -9.38 13.01
C ALA A 153 15.08 -9.90 12.09
N GLU A 154 15.07 -11.21 11.85
CA GLU A 154 14.00 -11.83 11.05
C GLU A 154 12.62 -11.56 11.64
N GLY A 155 11.63 -11.37 10.78
CA GLY A 155 10.25 -11.10 11.18
C GLY A 155 10.02 -9.73 11.79
N ILE A 156 10.98 -8.81 11.74
CA ILE A 156 10.84 -7.47 12.32
C ILE A 156 11.06 -6.42 11.24
N ASN A 157 10.06 -5.57 11.03
CA ASN A 157 10.17 -4.41 10.16
C ASN A 157 10.99 -3.29 10.83
N LEU A 158 12.29 -3.52 10.98
CA LEU A 158 13.21 -2.59 11.61
C LEU A 158 14.59 -2.66 10.96
N PHE A 159 15.14 -1.51 10.63
CA PHE A 159 16.43 -1.33 9.97
C PHE A 159 17.27 -0.31 10.72
N GLU A 160 18.59 -0.40 10.63
CA GLU A 160 19.50 0.54 11.27
C GLU A 160 20.45 1.15 10.24
N VAL A 161 20.57 2.49 10.25
CA VAL A 161 21.48 3.23 9.38
C VAL A 161 22.23 4.31 10.16
N GLN A 162 23.41 4.70 9.66
CA GLN A 162 24.17 5.80 10.18
C GLN A 162 24.08 7.02 9.26
N LEU A 163 23.69 8.17 9.82
CA LEU A 163 23.56 9.42 9.06
C LEU A 163 24.94 9.95 8.61
N PRO A 164 25.06 10.46 7.38
CA PRO A 164 26.36 10.83 6.81
C PRO A 164 26.98 12.10 7.44
N VAL A 165 26.18 13.05 7.92
CA VAL A 165 26.65 14.32 8.51
C VAL A 165 26.70 14.25 10.04
N THR A 166 25.57 14.00 10.67
CA THR A 166 25.47 13.97 12.14
C THR A 166 26.07 12.72 12.76
N LYS A 167 26.39 11.69 11.96
CA LYS A 167 26.91 10.37 12.38
C LYS A 167 26.03 9.64 13.39
N LYS A 168 24.77 10.07 13.54
CA LYS A 168 23.81 9.43 14.43
C LYS A 168 23.30 8.13 13.87
N ARG A 169 23.11 7.11 14.73
CA ARG A 169 22.44 5.87 14.38
C ARG A 169 20.94 6.06 14.44
N VAL A 170 20.26 5.72 13.36
CA VAL A 170 18.81 5.85 13.22
C VAL A 170 18.23 4.48 12.96
N ARG A 171 17.23 4.09 13.74
CA ARG A 171 16.38 2.95 13.44
C ARG A 171 15.12 3.42 12.75
N LEU A 172 14.76 2.70 11.71
CA LEU A 172 13.62 3.05 10.87
C LEU A 172 12.88 1.78 10.41
N LYS A 173 11.63 1.97 10.02
CA LYS A 173 10.77 0.93 9.47
C LYS A 173 10.22 1.37 8.11
N PHE A 174 9.83 0.43 7.27
CA PHE A 174 8.96 0.71 6.13
C PHE A 174 7.53 0.96 6.60
N LEU A 175 6.81 1.83 5.88
CA LEU A 175 5.47 2.22 6.25
C LEU A 175 4.45 1.13 5.89
N THR A 176 3.45 0.97 6.76
CA THR A 176 2.30 0.09 6.56
C THR A 176 1.08 0.88 6.07
N GLY A 177 0.04 0.18 5.65
CA GLY A 177 -1.23 0.81 5.30
C GLY A 177 -1.83 1.63 6.43
N LYS A 178 -1.66 1.20 7.67
CA LYS A 178 -2.07 1.93 8.87
C LYS A 178 -1.31 3.24 9.02
N ASP A 179 0.01 3.22 8.83
CA ASP A 179 0.85 4.42 8.88
C ASP A 179 0.41 5.44 7.81
N GLU A 180 0.17 4.99 6.58
CA GLU A 180 -0.26 5.84 5.47
C GLU A 180 -1.62 6.49 5.75
N ARG A 181 -2.57 5.73 6.28
CA ARG A 181 -3.87 6.25 6.69
C ARG A 181 -3.72 7.32 7.78
N GLU A 182 -2.89 7.10 8.79
CA GLU A 182 -2.66 8.07 9.86
C GLU A 182 -1.99 9.35 9.35
N ILE A 183 -1.03 9.24 8.41
CA ILE A 183 -0.40 10.38 7.73
C ILE A 183 -1.48 11.20 7.01
N THR A 184 -2.32 10.54 6.20
CA THR A 184 -3.39 11.19 5.43
C THR A 184 -4.37 11.94 6.35
N ILE A 185 -4.85 11.30 7.41
CA ILE A 185 -5.76 11.92 8.39
C ILE A 185 -5.10 13.14 9.04
N THR A 186 -3.82 13.04 9.39
CA THR A 186 -3.08 14.13 10.03
C THR A 186 -2.92 15.32 9.08
N GLU A 187 -2.64 15.08 7.81
CA GLU A 187 -2.53 16.12 6.78
C GLU A 187 -3.85 16.81 6.51
N GLU A 188 -4.94 16.05 6.39
CA GLU A 188 -6.27 16.62 6.21
C GLU A 188 -6.67 17.53 7.39
N ARG A 189 -6.35 17.12 8.62
CA ARG A 189 -6.60 17.95 9.81
C ARG A 189 -5.81 19.26 9.76
N LYS A 190 -4.54 19.21 9.36
CA LYS A 190 -3.70 20.42 9.21
C LYS A 190 -4.21 21.34 8.10
N LYS A 191 -4.60 20.80 6.95
CA LYS A 191 -5.21 21.58 5.85
C LYS A 191 -6.50 22.29 6.32
N LYS A 192 -7.36 21.62 7.08
CA LYS A 192 -8.57 22.21 7.66
C LYS A 192 -8.27 23.31 8.69
N GLN A 193 -7.12 23.25 9.37
CA GLN A 193 -6.64 24.27 10.32
C GLN A 193 -5.89 25.42 9.65
N GLY A 194 -5.88 25.49 8.30
CA GLY A 194 -5.29 26.60 7.56
C GLY A 194 -3.79 26.50 7.33
N SER A 195 -3.15 25.37 7.65
CA SER A 195 -1.74 25.16 7.33
C SER A 195 -1.56 25.01 5.82
N LYS A 196 -0.83 25.95 5.20
CA LYS A 196 -0.48 25.91 3.77
C LYS A 196 0.83 25.15 3.49
N ALA A 197 1.55 24.74 4.53
CA ALA A 197 2.83 24.06 4.37
C ALA A 197 2.61 22.57 4.07
N ASP A 198 3.07 22.14 2.92
CA ASP A 198 3.11 20.73 2.54
C ASP A 198 4.36 20.10 3.18
N ASN A 199 4.17 19.43 4.32
CA ASN A 199 5.26 18.85 5.12
C ASN A 199 5.37 17.33 4.92
N LEU A 200 4.97 16.81 3.75
CA LEU A 200 4.91 15.37 3.44
C LEU A 200 6.21 14.64 3.79
N VAL A 201 7.36 15.20 3.38
CA VAL A 201 8.67 14.60 3.63
C VAL A 201 8.93 14.39 5.12
N THR A 202 8.75 15.47 5.89
CA THR A 202 8.99 15.43 7.35
C THR A 202 8.00 14.53 8.07
N GLN A 203 6.77 14.48 7.60
CA GLN A 203 5.74 13.59 8.14
C GLN A 203 6.07 12.13 7.88
N ARG A 204 6.39 11.75 6.65
CA ARG A 204 6.77 10.36 6.34
C ARG A 204 7.97 9.91 7.17
N LEU A 205 9.00 10.75 7.31
CA LEU A 205 10.15 10.44 8.16
C LEU A 205 9.78 10.27 9.65
N LYS A 206 8.81 11.04 10.18
CA LYS A 206 8.32 10.89 11.56
C LYS A 206 7.63 9.55 11.82
N TYR A 207 7.00 8.97 10.81
CA TYR A 207 6.40 7.64 10.92
C TYR A 207 7.41 6.54 10.66
N ALA A 208 8.36 6.76 9.74
CA ALA A 208 9.39 5.79 9.42
C ALA A 208 10.43 5.64 10.54
N ILE A 209 10.88 6.73 11.18
CA ILE A 209 11.91 6.69 12.23
C ILE A 209 11.32 6.22 13.56
N THR A 210 11.87 5.14 14.09
CA THR A 210 11.46 4.51 15.36
C THR A 210 12.34 4.96 16.52
N SER A 211 13.66 5.12 16.30
CA SER A 211 14.58 5.64 17.32
C SER A 211 15.80 6.35 16.72
N ILE A 212 16.43 7.23 17.49
CA ILE A 212 17.69 7.91 17.17
C ILE A 212 18.61 7.79 18.38
N GLU A 213 19.77 7.15 18.24
CA GLU A 213 20.68 6.83 19.33
C GLU A 213 19.98 6.15 20.53
N GLY A 214 18.98 5.32 20.26
CA GLY A 214 18.18 4.65 21.29
C GLY A 214 17.06 5.51 21.91
N ILE A 215 16.91 6.77 21.49
CA ILE A 215 15.82 7.66 21.94
C ILE A 215 14.58 7.36 21.09
N GLU A 216 13.49 6.90 21.73
CA GLU A 216 12.21 6.54 21.08
C GLU A 216 11.12 7.62 21.26
N ASP A 217 11.39 8.68 22.04
CA ASP A 217 10.44 9.76 22.27
C ASP A 217 10.09 10.47 20.97
N LYS A 218 8.83 10.37 20.55
CA LYS A 218 8.30 10.90 19.28
C LYS A 218 8.46 12.41 19.15
N THR A 219 8.40 13.14 20.27
CA THR A 219 8.58 14.61 20.28
C THR A 219 10.03 14.96 19.98
N LYS A 220 10.98 14.30 20.64
CA LYS A 220 12.42 14.51 20.42
C LYS A 220 12.82 14.09 18.99
N ILE A 221 12.33 12.95 18.52
CA ILE A 221 12.52 12.51 17.12
C ILE A 221 11.98 13.57 16.17
N GLY A 222 10.77 14.07 16.39
CA GLY A 222 10.16 15.10 15.55
C GLY A 222 10.97 16.42 15.53
N MET A 223 11.52 16.82 16.67
CA MET A 223 12.44 17.99 16.76
C MET A 223 13.74 17.74 15.99
N PHE A 224 14.34 16.56 16.13
CA PHE A 224 15.54 16.20 15.38
C PHE A 224 15.30 16.23 13.87
N ILE A 225 14.20 15.60 13.41
CA ILE A 225 13.83 15.56 11.97
C ILE A 225 13.67 16.97 11.40
N SER A 226 13.04 17.88 12.17
CA SER A 226 12.81 19.26 11.72
C SER A 226 14.09 20.09 11.64
N ASN A 227 15.14 19.70 12.36
CA ASN A 227 16.40 20.46 12.47
C ASN A 227 17.61 19.68 11.89
N MET A 228 17.41 18.47 11.35
CA MET A 228 18.51 17.71 10.77
C MET A 228 19.07 18.39 9.51
N PRO A 229 20.37 18.22 9.20
CA PRO A 229 20.95 18.67 7.96
C PRO A 229 20.21 18.10 6.73
N ALA A 230 20.03 18.92 5.70
CA ALA A 230 19.34 18.50 4.47
C ALA A 230 19.99 17.25 3.82
N ARG A 231 21.31 17.10 3.96
CA ARG A 231 22.05 15.93 3.45
C ARG A 231 21.67 14.65 4.20
N ASP A 232 21.44 14.71 5.51
CA ASP A 232 20.96 13.56 6.29
C ASP A 232 19.52 13.19 5.92
N SER A 233 18.66 14.21 5.75
CA SER A 233 17.29 14.02 5.27
C SER A 233 17.24 13.40 3.87
N LEU A 234 18.08 13.87 2.94
CA LEU A 234 18.18 13.32 1.59
C LEU A 234 18.68 11.87 1.62
N PHE A 235 19.67 11.57 2.47
CA PHE A 235 20.17 10.21 2.64
C PHE A 235 19.07 9.24 3.11
N LEU A 236 18.29 9.62 4.14
CA LEU A 236 17.19 8.79 4.63
C LEU A 236 16.13 8.52 3.57
N ARG A 237 15.75 9.54 2.80
CA ARG A 237 14.76 9.39 1.73
C ARG A 237 15.26 8.47 0.63
N ARG A 238 16.51 8.63 0.18
CA ARG A 238 17.12 7.76 -0.82
C ARG A 238 17.24 6.33 -0.29
N TRP A 239 17.68 6.17 0.95
CA TRP A 239 17.78 4.85 1.55
C TRP A 239 16.42 4.13 1.59
N LEU A 240 15.34 4.83 1.99
CA LEU A 240 13.99 4.29 1.95
C LEU A 240 13.58 3.94 0.51
N ASP A 241 13.77 4.85 -0.42
CA ASP A 241 13.43 4.64 -1.82
C ASP A 241 14.22 3.47 -2.44
N ASP A 242 15.49 3.31 -2.12
CA ASP A 242 16.33 2.24 -2.66
C ASP A 242 16.02 0.85 -2.05
N ASN A 243 15.60 0.78 -0.79
CA ASN A 243 15.47 -0.47 -0.05
C ASN A 243 14.02 -0.92 0.20
N GLU A 244 13.04 -0.02 0.14
CA GLU A 244 11.63 -0.37 0.34
C GLU A 244 11.16 -1.33 -0.77
N PRO A 245 10.65 -2.54 -0.40
CA PRO A 245 10.12 -3.46 -1.39
C PRO A 245 8.82 -2.90 -2.01
N GLY A 246 8.58 -3.17 -3.30
CA GLY A 246 7.39 -2.67 -3.98
C GLY A 246 7.40 -2.97 -5.47
N ILE A 247 6.43 -2.43 -6.20
CA ILE A 247 6.47 -2.35 -7.66
C ILE A 247 7.17 -1.05 -8.03
N ASP A 248 8.13 -1.11 -8.94
CA ASP A 248 8.73 0.10 -9.50
C ASP A 248 7.78 0.74 -10.49
N MET A 249 7.10 1.78 -10.03
CA MET A 249 6.12 2.53 -10.83
C MET A 249 6.79 3.55 -11.77
N LYS A 250 7.99 3.27 -12.23
CA LYS A 250 8.69 4.07 -13.24
C LYS A 250 8.67 3.36 -14.57
N ALA A 251 8.41 4.12 -15.63
CA ALA A 251 8.40 3.59 -16.99
C ALA A 251 9.02 4.63 -17.95
N TRP A 252 9.56 4.12 -19.04
CA TRP A 252 10.10 4.97 -20.11
C TRP A 252 8.97 5.41 -21.03
N MET A 253 8.96 6.69 -21.38
CA MET A 253 8.09 7.27 -22.40
C MET A 253 8.90 8.00 -23.48
N GLU A 254 8.34 8.04 -24.68
CA GLU A 254 8.77 8.93 -25.76
C GLU A 254 7.79 10.09 -25.84
N CYS A 255 8.29 11.31 -25.71
CA CYS A 255 7.45 12.49 -25.72
C CYS A 255 6.98 12.82 -27.14
N SER A 256 5.68 12.90 -27.38
CA SER A 256 5.10 13.25 -28.68
C SER A 256 5.33 14.72 -29.12
N HIS A 257 5.84 15.58 -28.21
CA HIS A 257 6.07 16.99 -28.46
C HIS A 257 7.54 17.36 -28.74
N CYS A 258 8.49 16.64 -28.11
CA CYS A 258 9.91 16.94 -28.23
C CYS A 258 10.79 15.72 -28.54
N ASP A 259 10.18 14.55 -28.77
CA ASP A 259 10.83 13.29 -29.12
C ASP A 259 11.87 12.81 -28.06
N GLU A 260 11.85 13.41 -26.85
CA GLU A 260 12.75 13.04 -25.76
C GLU A 260 12.30 11.74 -25.10
N HIS A 261 13.27 10.83 -24.90
CA HIS A 261 13.06 9.61 -24.12
C HIS A 261 13.33 9.89 -22.64
N SER A 262 12.30 9.80 -21.81
CA SER A 262 12.40 10.12 -20.39
C SER A 262 11.74 9.06 -19.52
N GLU A 263 12.32 8.83 -18.33
CA GLU A 263 11.69 8.02 -17.28
C GLU A 263 10.65 8.86 -16.54
N VAL A 264 9.44 8.34 -16.41
CA VAL A 264 8.33 9.00 -15.72
C VAL A 264 7.76 8.10 -14.65
N SER A 265 7.24 8.70 -13.57
CA SER A 265 6.53 7.95 -12.51
C SER A 265 5.06 7.81 -12.86
N LEU A 266 4.55 6.59 -12.81
CA LEU A 266 3.15 6.28 -13.06
C LEU A 266 2.32 6.57 -11.80
N PRO A 267 1.29 7.43 -11.88
CA PRO A 267 0.47 7.76 -10.72
C PRO A 267 -0.46 6.59 -10.36
N MET A 268 -0.54 6.25 -9.07
CA MET A 268 -1.51 5.30 -8.53
C MET A 268 -2.68 6.07 -7.86
N GLY A 269 -3.37 6.88 -8.64
CA GLY A 269 -4.53 7.67 -8.19
C GLY A 269 -5.87 6.94 -8.34
N ALA A 270 -6.96 7.69 -8.18
CA ALA A 270 -8.31 7.16 -8.37
C ALA A 270 -8.54 6.58 -9.78
N SER A 271 -7.93 7.21 -10.80
CA SER A 271 -8.00 6.74 -12.20
C SER A 271 -7.27 5.43 -12.46
N PHE A 272 -6.44 4.95 -11.51
CA PHE A 272 -5.70 3.70 -11.66
C PHE A 272 -6.62 2.50 -11.92
N PHE A 273 -7.79 2.45 -11.28
CA PHE A 273 -8.76 1.35 -11.45
C PHE A 273 -9.79 1.59 -12.56
N TRP A 274 -9.84 2.78 -13.17
CA TRP A 274 -10.78 3.08 -14.24
C TRP A 274 -10.07 3.42 -15.55
N PRO A 275 -10.05 2.52 -16.53
CA PRO A 275 -9.37 2.76 -17.79
C PRO A 275 -9.95 3.91 -18.62
N ASP A 276 -11.20 4.35 -18.34
CA ASP A 276 -11.94 5.35 -19.13
C ASP A 276 -12.44 6.55 -18.30
N ALA A 277 -11.86 6.85 -17.13
CA ALA A 277 -12.30 7.94 -16.25
C ALA A 277 -11.58 9.28 -16.50
#